data_c6d72a91c820bbb3440fc5a6b6ede007
#
_entry.id   c6d72a91c820bbb3440fc5a6b6ede007
#
_cell.length_a   1.000
_cell.length_b   1.000
_cell.length_c   1.000
_cell.angle_alpha   90.00
_cell.angle_beta   90.00
_cell.angle_gamma   90.00
#
_symmetry.space_group_name_H-M   'P 1'
#
loop_
_entity.id
_entity.type
_entity.pdbx_description
1 polymer ?
#
loop_
_entity_poly.entity_id
_entity_poly.type
_entity_poly.pdbx_seq_one_letter_code
_entity_poly.pdbx_strand_id
1 'polypeptide(L)' 'MNIPEKIVEEIESMKNDAYETLKEEKKRHGASKTAEELESYIYGLACAVDIVEKYVGKEE' A
#
# COMPACT_ATOMS: atom_id res chain seq x y z
N MET A 1 9.73 19.93 -0.04
CA MET A 1 9.40 18.49 -0.09
C MET A 1 10.15 17.83 -1.22
N ASN A 2 10.83 16.75 -0.95
CA ASN A 2 11.63 16.10 -1.99
C ASN A 2 10.83 15.00 -2.67
N ILE A 3 11.34 14.53 -3.80
CA ILE A 3 10.63 13.58 -4.63
C ILE A 3 10.37 12.25 -3.92
N PRO A 4 11.34 11.67 -3.20
CA PRO A 4 11.07 10.41 -2.49
C PRO A 4 9.94 10.51 -1.48
N GLU A 5 9.83 11.61 -0.76
CA GLU A 5 8.74 11.79 0.18
C GLU A 5 7.40 11.82 -0.53
N LYS A 6 7.37 12.48 -1.68
CA LYS A 6 6.14 12.56 -2.44
C LYS A 6 5.72 11.19 -2.95
N ILE A 7 6.70 10.40 -3.39
CA ILE A 7 6.42 9.05 -3.86
C ILE A 7 5.82 8.20 -2.75
N VAL A 8 6.41 8.27 -1.56
CA VAL A 8 5.91 7.50 -0.42
C VAL A 8 4.50 7.94 -0.06
N GLU A 9 4.23 9.25 -0.08
CA GLU A 9 2.89 9.73 0.23
C GLU A 9 1.86 9.19 -0.74
N GLU A 10 2.20 9.15 -2.02
CA GLU A 10 1.27 8.64 -3.01
C GLU A 10 1.03 7.16 -2.84
N ILE A 11 2.09 6.41 -2.58
CA ILE A 11 1.95 4.96 -2.38
C ILE A 11 1.09 4.69 -1.14
N GLU A 12 1.31 5.44 -0.08
CA GLU A 12 0.53 5.24 1.13
C GLU A 12 -0.93 5.62 0.94
N SER A 13 -1.18 6.63 0.12
CA SER A 13 -2.55 6.99 -0.22
C SER A 13 -3.24 5.85 -0.96
N MET A 14 -2.54 5.25 -1.92
CA MET A 14 -3.07 4.11 -2.64
C MET A 14 -3.31 2.92 -1.72
N LYS A 15 -2.40 2.71 -0.78
CA LYS A 15 -2.53 1.62 0.17
C LYS A 15 -3.75 1.82 1.06
N ASN A 16 -3.98 3.05 1.51
CA ASN A 16 -5.13 3.35 2.34
C ASN A 16 -6.43 3.14 1.59
N ASP A 17 -6.47 3.56 0.33
CA ASP A 17 -7.65 3.33 -0.50
C ASP A 17 -7.92 1.83 -0.66
N ALA A 18 -6.86 1.07 -0.85
CA ALA A 18 -7.01 -0.37 -1.01
C ALA A 18 -7.50 -1.02 0.29
N TYR A 19 -7.04 -0.53 1.44
CA TYR A 19 -7.54 -1.03 2.72
C TYR A 19 -9.03 -0.78 2.87
N GLU A 20 -9.48 0.41 2.48
CA GLU A 20 -10.90 0.71 2.57
C GLU A 20 -11.70 -0.22 1.68
N THR A 21 -11.22 -0.44 0.46
CA THR A 21 -11.89 -1.35 -0.46
C THR A 21 -11.90 -2.77 0.10
N LEU A 22 -10.79 -3.20 0.68
CA LEU A 22 -10.71 -4.53 1.27
C LEU A 22 -11.71 -4.69 2.41
N LYS A 23 -11.82 -3.67 3.24
CA LYS A 23 -12.75 -3.69 4.35
C LYS A 23 -14.18 -3.86 3.86
N GLU A 24 -14.54 -3.11 2.81
CA GLU A 24 -15.86 -3.22 2.22
C GLU A 24 -16.09 -4.60 1.61
N GLU A 25 -15.08 -5.11 0.93
CA GLU A 25 -15.20 -6.42 0.30
C GLU A 25 -15.42 -7.51 1.34
N LYS A 26 -14.66 -7.46 2.43
CA LYS A 26 -14.82 -8.47 3.48
C LYS A 26 -16.16 -8.38 4.16
N LYS A 27 -16.71 -7.19 4.27
CA LYS A 27 -18.03 -7.01 4.85
C LYS A 27 -19.10 -7.67 3.99
N ARG A 28 -18.95 -7.57 2.67
CA ARG A 28 -19.97 -8.04 1.74
C ARG A 28 -19.84 -9.53 1.44
N HIS A 29 -18.61 -9.99 1.28
CA HIS A 29 -18.38 -11.33 0.75
C HIS A 29 -17.49 -12.18 1.61
N GLY A 30 -16.96 -11.62 2.70
CA GLY A 30 -16.05 -12.37 3.53
C GLY A 30 -14.73 -12.62 2.82
N ALA A 31 -14.18 -13.82 3.03
CA ALA A 31 -12.91 -14.19 2.42
C ALA A 31 -13.14 -14.59 0.98
N SER A 32 -13.02 -13.65 0.07
CA SER A 32 -13.24 -13.88 -1.34
C SER A 32 -11.92 -13.80 -2.10
N LYS A 33 -11.93 -14.20 -3.35
CA LYS A 33 -10.77 -14.10 -4.20
C LYS A 33 -10.37 -12.62 -4.38
N THR A 34 -11.36 -11.75 -4.51
CA THR A 34 -11.09 -10.33 -4.62
C THR A 34 -10.38 -9.81 -3.37
N ALA A 35 -10.80 -10.27 -2.19
CA ALA A 35 -10.14 -9.87 -0.96
C ALA A 35 -8.70 -10.35 -0.94
N GLU A 36 -8.43 -11.56 -1.41
CA GLU A 36 -7.06 -12.06 -1.48
C GLU A 36 -6.21 -11.22 -2.41
N GLU A 37 -6.78 -10.84 -3.55
CA GLU A 37 -6.05 -10.01 -4.49
C GLU A 37 -5.75 -8.64 -3.92
N LEU A 38 -6.69 -8.07 -3.20
CA LEU A 38 -6.47 -6.79 -2.55
C LEU A 38 -5.39 -6.88 -1.49
N GLU A 39 -5.36 -7.97 -0.74
CA GLU A 39 -4.32 -8.16 0.27
C GLU A 39 -2.94 -8.25 -0.37
N SER A 40 -2.83 -8.95 -1.49
CA SER A 40 -1.56 -9.05 -2.21
C SER A 40 -1.13 -7.69 -2.74
N TYR A 41 -2.09 -6.93 -3.25
CA TYR A 41 -1.82 -5.59 -3.76
C TYR A 41 -1.30 -4.68 -2.65
N ILE A 42 -1.95 -4.73 -1.49
CA ILE A 42 -1.54 -3.94 -0.34
C ILE A 42 -0.13 -4.34 0.11
N TYR A 43 0.15 -5.63 0.13
CA TYR A 43 1.47 -6.11 0.51
C TYR A 43 2.53 -5.60 -0.44
N GLY A 44 2.22 -5.60 -1.74
CA GLY A 44 3.15 -5.06 -2.73
C GLY A 44 3.42 -3.59 -2.53
N LEU A 45 2.39 -2.82 -2.20
CA LEU A 45 2.57 -1.40 -1.94
C LEU A 45 3.41 -1.17 -0.69
N ALA A 46 3.21 -1.98 0.34
CA ALA A 46 4.01 -1.88 1.55
C ALA A 46 5.47 -2.18 1.26
N CYS A 47 5.75 -3.17 0.43
CA CYS A 47 7.10 -3.48 0.03
C CYS A 47 7.72 -2.32 -0.75
N ALA A 48 6.93 -1.68 -1.60
CA ALA A 48 7.43 -0.55 -2.37
C ALA A 48 7.84 0.60 -1.45
N VAL A 49 7.03 0.88 -0.43
CA VAL A 49 7.38 1.91 0.54
C VAL A 49 8.68 1.56 1.24
N ASP A 50 8.83 0.31 1.66
CA ASP A 50 10.05 -0.11 2.33
C ASP A 50 11.27 0.11 1.44
N ILE A 51 11.15 -0.19 0.16
CA ILE A 51 12.27 -0.03 -0.76
C ILE A 51 12.64 1.44 -0.88
N VAL A 52 11.65 2.31 -1.05
CA VAL A 52 11.92 3.72 -1.19
C VAL A 52 12.57 4.27 0.09
N GLU A 53 12.04 3.90 1.24
CA GLU A 53 12.55 4.40 2.50
C GLU A 53 13.97 3.91 2.75
N LYS A 54 14.27 2.71 2.30
CA LYS A 54 15.61 2.17 2.43
C LYS A 54 16.65 3.04 1.73
N TYR A 55 16.32 3.49 0.54
CA TYR A 55 17.24 4.32 -0.21
C TYR A 55 17.30 5.75 0.31
N VAL A 56 16.16 6.27 0.75
CA VAL A 56 16.14 7.61 1.33
C VAL A 56 16.97 7.64 2.61
N GLY A 57 16.80 6.63 3.45
CA GLY A 57 17.55 6.58 4.70
C GLY A 57 19.04 6.49 4.51
N LYS A 58 19.46 5.90 3.41
CA LYS A 58 20.88 5.75 3.16
C LYS A 58 21.58 7.05 2.85
N GLU A 59 20.83 8.04 2.43
CA GLU A 59 21.43 9.31 2.07
C GLU A 59 21.77 10.16 3.27
N GLU A 60 21.33 9.76 4.41
CA GLU A 60 21.68 10.46 5.62
C GLU A 60 22.93 9.88 6.22
#